data_c8f27c59bb87c16fbddaf7692300521c
#
_entry.id   c8f27c59bb87c16fbddaf7692300521c
#
_cell.length_a   1.000
_cell.length_b   1.000
_cell.length_c   1.000
_cell.angle_alpha   90.00
_cell.angle_beta   90.00
_cell.angle_gamma   90.00
#
_symmetry.space_group_name_H-M   'P 1'
#
loop_
_entity.id
_entity.type
_entity.pdbx_description
1 polymer ?
#
loop_
_entity_poly.entity_id
_entity_poly.type
_entity_poly.pdbx_seq_one_letter_code
_entity_poly.pdbx_strand_id
1 'polypeptide(L)'
;MALVVQKYGGSSLESAERIRAVAERIVATKKQGHDVVVVCSAMGDTTDELLDLAAQVNPVPPQREMDMLLTAGERISNALVAMAVESLGAQAQSFTGSQAGVLTTERHGNARIVDVTPGRLTEALDNGKICIVAGFQGVNKESRDVTTLGRGGSDTTAVALAAALGADVCEIYSDVDGVYTADPRIVPNAQKLEKLSFEEMLELAAVGSKILVLRSVEYARAFNVPLRVRSSYSTDPGTLIAGSMEDIPVEEAVLTGIATDRSEAKVTVLGIPDRPGEAAKVFRAIADAEINIDMVLQNVSSLESGTTDITFTCPRSDGPKAMEILANLKEEGHWINVLYDDQVGKVSLVGAGMKSHPGVTADFTEALRDAGVNMELISTSEIRISVLTREADLEKAAVALHEKFQLGGDEEATVYAGTGR
;
A
#
# COMPACT_ATOMS: atom_id res chain seq x y z
N MET A 1 10.65 -27.47 10.31
CA MET A 1 9.22 -27.34 9.96
C MET A 1 8.88 -25.90 10.23
N ALA A 2 8.52 -25.13 9.22
CA ALA A 2 8.21 -23.71 9.36
C ALA A 2 6.72 -23.49 9.08
N LEU A 3 6.13 -22.47 9.68
CA LEU A 3 4.79 -22.01 9.32
C LEU A 3 4.92 -20.87 8.31
N VAL A 4 4.35 -21.07 7.11
CA VAL A 4 4.38 -20.13 6.01
C VAL A 4 2.97 -19.62 5.74
N VAL A 5 2.79 -18.30 5.77
CA VAL A 5 1.55 -17.66 5.30
C VAL A 5 1.78 -17.17 3.87
N GLN A 6 0.91 -17.54 2.94
CA GLN A 6 1.02 -17.19 1.52
C GLN A 6 -0.21 -16.39 1.08
N LYS A 7 -0.03 -15.16 0.60
CA LYS A 7 -1.13 -14.37 0.05
C LYS A 7 -1.06 -14.35 -1.48
N TYR A 8 -2.17 -14.62 -2.13
CA TYR A 8 -2.31 -14.54 -3.59
C TYR A 8 -3.28 -13.43 -3.98
N GLY A 9 -2.81 -12.50 -4.83
CA GLY A 9 -3.60 -11.41 -5.37
C GLY A 9 -4.56 -11.82 -6.47
N GLY A 10 -5.43 -10.91 -6.92
CA GLY A 10 -6.45 -11.17 -7.93
C GLY A 10 -5.89 -11.70 -9.26
N SER A 11 -4.81 -11.09 -9.76
CA SER A 11 -4.12 -11.54 -10.99
C SER A 11 -3.56 -12.97 -10.89
N SER A 12 -3.17 -13.40 -9.69
CA SER A 12 -2.71 -14.76 -9.43
C SER A 12 -3.85 -15.80 -9.47
N LEU A 13 -5.10 -15.36 -9.33
CA LEU A 13 -6.31 -16.19 -9.20
C LEU A 13 -7.34 -15.93 -10.31
N GLU A 14 -6.98 -15.21 -11.36
CA GLU A 14 -7.91 -14.69 -12.38
C GLU A 14 -8.62 -15.77 -13.21
N SER A 15 -8.07 -16.98 -13.27
CA SER A 15 -8.61 -18.08 -14.07
C SER A 15 -8.44 -19.44 -13.38
N ALA A 16 -9.20 -20.44 -13.84
CA ALA A 16 -9.06 -21.82 -13.35
C ALA A 16 -7.64 -22.39 -13.58
N GLU A 17 -6.95 -21.98 -14.63
CA GLU A 17 -5.56 -22.37 -14.92
C GLU A 17 -4.62 -21.77 -13.87
N ARG A 18 -4.79 -20.47 -13.58
CA ARG A 18 -3.99 -19.77 -12.56
C ARG A 18 -4.21 -20.36 -11.17
N ILE A 19 -5.46 -20.67 -10.82
CA ILE A 19 -5.81 -21.32 -9.54
C ILE A 19 -5.11 -22.69 -9.42
N ARG A 20 -5.04 -23.48 -10.49
CA ARG A 20 -4.30 -24.77 -10.46
C ARG A 20 -2.80 -24.56 -10.25
N ALA A 21 -2.18 -23.60 -10.94
CA ALA A 21 -0.76 -23.29 -10.78
C ALA A 21 -0.46 -22.81 -9.34
N VAL A 22 -1.34 -21.99 -8.74
CA VAL A 22 -1.25 -21.58 -7.34
C VAL A 22 -1.39 -22.80 -6.42
N ALA A 23 -2.34 -23.69 -6.65
CA ALA A 23 -2.53 -24.90 -5.85
C ALA A 23 -1.29 -25.83 -5.90
N GLU A 24 -0.66 -25.98 -7.06
CA GLU A 24 0.59 -26.74 -7.20
C GLU A 24 1.71 -26.15 -6.32
N ARG A 25 1.86 -24.84 -6.29
CA ARG A 25 2.84 -24.14 -5.44
C ARG A 25 2.54 -24.34 -3.96
N ILE A 26 1.29 -24.20 -3.54
CA ILE A 26 0.85 -24.43 -2.16
C ILE A 26 1.18 -25.85 -1.71
N VAL A 27 0.83 -26.84 -2.54
CA VAL A 27 1.09 -28.26 -2.26
C VAL A 27 2.61 -28.56 -2.26
N ALA A 28 3.39 -27.91 -3.13
CA ALA A 28 4.84 -28.04 -3.11
C ALA A 28 5.45 -27.53 -1.81
N THR A 29 4.99 -26.39 -1.28
CA THR A 29 5.42 -25.86 0.03
C THR A 29 5.05 -26.84 1.16
N LYS A 30 3.84 -27.38 1.16
CA LYS A 30 3.43 -28.40 2.16
C LYS A 30 4.28 -29.66 2.08
N LYS A 31 4.61 -30.14 0.88
CA LYS A 31 5.47 -31.33 0.66
C LYS A 31 6.91 -31.13 1.12
N GLN A 32 7.38 -29.88 1.23
CA GLN A 32 8.68 -29.55 1.82
C GLN A 32 8.69 -29.66 3.36
N GLY A 33 7.57 -30.02 3.97
CA GLY A 33 7.42 -30.21 5.41
C GLY A 33 7.01 -28.95 6.17
N HIS A 34 6.49 -27.93 5.48
CA HIS A 34 5.99 -26.70 6.10
C HIS A 34 4.49 -26.80 6.40
N ASP A 35 4.05 -26.07 7.41
CA ASP A 35 2.64 -25.76 7.58
C ASP A 35 2.28 -24.53 6.75
N VAL A 36 1.08 -24.55 6.14
CA VAL A 36 0.71 -23.52 5.16
C VAL A 36 -0.67 -22.94 5.47
N VAL A 37 -0.70 -21.63 5.58
CA VAL A 37 -1.94 -20.82 5.60
C VAL A 37 -1.93 -19.96 4.33
N VAL A 38 -3.01 -19.99 3.58
CA VAL A 38 -3.18 -19.24 2.34
C VAL A 38 -4.22 -18.16 2.52
N VAL A 39 -3.95 -16.96 2.06
CA VAL A 39 -4.93 -15.86 2.01
C VAL A 39 -5.22 -15.51 0.57
N CYS A 40 -6.48 -15.62 0.16
CA CYS A 40 -6.93 -15.35 -1.19
C CYS A 40 -7.59 -13.97 -1.31
N SER A 41 -7.23 -13.21 -2.35
CA SER A 41 -8.03 -12.09 -2.86
C SER A 41 -9.15 -12.61 -3.77
N ALA A 42 -10.08 -11.76 -4.16
CA ALA A 42 -11.03 -12.04 -5.21
C ALA A 42 -10.32 -12.33 -6.54
N MET A 43 -10.98 -13.04 -7.45
CA MET A 43 -10.44 -13.41 -8.76
C MET A 43 -10.40 -12.19 -9.68
N GLY A 44 -9.24 -11.93 -10.31
CA GLY A 44 -9.11 -10.88 -11.32
C GLY A 44 -9.74 -9.55 -10.89
N ASP A 45 -10.64 -9.04 -11.71
CA ASP A 45 -11.35 -7.76 -11.52
C ASP A 45 -12.71 -7.91 -10.80
N THR A 46 -13.01 -9.08 -10.19
CA THR A 46 -14.33 -9.36 -9.57
C THR A 46 -14.75 -8.29 -8.56
N THR A 47 -13.82 -7.72 -7.79
CA THR A 47 -14.17 -6.65 -6.84
C THR A 47 -14.68 -5.40 -7.55
N ASP A 48 -14.05 -4.99 -8.65
CA ASP A 48 -14.45 -3.82 -9.42
C ASP A 48 -15.78 -4.09 -10.16
N GLU A 49 -15.99 -5.29 -10.69
CA GLU A 49 -17.27 -5.72 -11.29
C GLU A 49 -18.43 -5.66 -10.28
N LEU A 50 -18.19 -6.08 -9.03
CA LEU A 50 -19.19 -6.00 -7.97
C LEU A 50 -19.48 -4.57 -7.53
N LEU A 51 -18.47 -3.68 -7.51
CA LEU A 51 -18.63 -2.25 -7.26
C LEU A 51 -19.49 -1.60 -8.36
N ASP A 52 -19.20 -1.89 -9.62
CA ASP A 52 -19.95 -1.38 -10.76
C ASP A 52 -21.40 -1.88 -10.76
N LEU A 53 -21.61 -3.15 -10.43
CA LEU A 53 -22.94 -3.74 -10.32
C LEU A 53 -23.76 -3.07 -9.20
N ALA A 54 -23.12 -2.83 -8.04
CA ALA A 54 -23.76 -2.13 -6.93
C ALA A 54 -24.20 -0.72 -7.32
N ALA A 55 -23.31 0.03 -8.00
CA ALA A 55 -23.58 1.39 -8.46
C ALA A 55 -24.75 1.46 -9.47
N GLN A 56 -24.92 0.44 -10.32
CA GLN A 56 -26.05 0.32 -11.23
C GLN A 56 -27.38 0.09 -10.50
N VAL A 57 -27.36 -0.60 -9.36
CA VAL A 57 -28.55 -0.86 -8.54
C VAL A 57 -28.88 0.33 -7.65
N ASN A 58 -27.86 0.93 -7.02
CA ASN A 58 -28.00 2.10 -6.17
C ASN A 58 -26.76 2.99 -6.30
N PRO A 59 -26.88 4.22 -6.84
CA PRO A 59 -25.74 5.14 -6.98
C PRO A 59 -25.03 5.49 -5.66
N VAL A 60 -25.71 5.34 -4.52
CA VAL A 60 -25.15 5.56 -3.17
C VAL A 60 -25.50 4.35 -2.28
N PRO A 61 -24.84 3.21 -2.48
CA PRO A 61 -25.17 1.99 -1.77
C PRO A 61 -24.79 2.09 -0.28
N PRO A 62 -25.60 1.53 0.63
CA PRO A 62 -25.23 1.44 2.05
C PRO A 62 -23.95 0.64 2.24
N GLN A 63 -23.02 1.17 3.01
CA GLN A 63 -21.68 0.56 3.20
C GLN A 63 -21.73 -0.85 3.82
N ARG A 64 -22.71 -1.10 4.70
CA ARG A 64 -22.93 -2.44 5.27
C ARG A 64 -23.26 -3.48 4.18
N GLU A 65 -24.11 -3.12 3.25
CA GLU A 65 -24.49 -4.03 2.15
C GLU A 65 -23.36 -4.18 1.12
N MET A 66 -22.54 -3.12 0.95
CA MET A 66 -21.32 -3.20 0.15
C MET A 66 -20.34 -4.22 0.74
N ASP A 67 -20.11 -4.22 2.06
CA ASP A 67 -19.26 -5.22 2.72
C ASP A 67 -19.79 -6.64 2.48
N MET A 68 -21.09 -6.85 2.60
CA MET A 68 -21.71 -8.15 2.33
C MET A 68 -21.50 -8.59 0.87
N LEU A 69 -21.65 -7.68 -0.08
CA LEU A 69 -21.50 -7.97 -1.51
C LEU A 69 -20.03 -8.28 -1.85
N LEU A 70 -19.11 -7.40 -1.46
CA LEU A 70 -17.70 -7.51 -1.85
C LEU A 70 -17.03 -8.76 -1.28
N THR A 71 -17.38 -9.15 -0.04
CA THR A 71 -16.81 -10.36 0.58
C THR A 71 -17.16 -11.67 -0.16
N ALA A 72 -18.11 -11.65 -1.09
CA ALA A 72 -18.42 -12.82 -1.91
C ALA A 72 -17.24 -13.19 -2.85
N GLY A 73 -16.50 -12.22 -3.35
CA GLY A 73 -15.36 -12.42 -4.25
C GLY A 73 -14.30 -13.36 -3.65
N GLU A 74 -13.84 -13.04 -2.43
CA GLU A 74 -12.84 -13.85 -1.75
C GLU A 74 -13.39 -15.21 -1.30
N ARG A 75 -14.68 -15.34 -1.03
CA ARG A 75 -15.29 -16.64 -0.71
C ARG A 75 -15.32 -17.56 -1.92
N ILE A 76 -15.53 -17.02 -3.11
CA ILE A 76 -15.47 -17.79 -4.36
C ILE A 76 -14.04 -18.29 -4.58
N SER A 77 -13.06 -17.39 -4.56
CA SER A 77 -11.65 -17.74 -4.83
C SER A 77 -11.10 -18.73 -3.80
N ASN A 78 -11.34 -18.54 -2.50
CA ASN A 78 -10.81 -19.44 -1.49
C ASN A 78 -11.39 -20.87 -1.59
N ALA A 79 -12.69 -20.99 -1.92
CA ALA A 79 -13.31 -22.29 -2.13
C ALA A 79 -12.72 -23.02 -3.35
N LEU A 80 -12.51 -22.30 -4.47
CA LEU A 80 -11.91 -22.87 -5.69
C LEU A 80 -10.45 -23.27 -5.46
N VAL A 81 -9.66 -22.48 -4.72
CA VAL A 81 -8.28 -22.86 -4.36
C VAL A 81 -8.28 -24.10 -3.47
N ALA A 82 -9.17 -24.19 -2.49
CA ALA A 82 -9.27 -25.40 -1.65
C ALA A 82 -9.59 -26.66 -2.47
N MET A 83 -10.56 -26.57 -3.41
CA MET A 83 -10.88 -27.68 -4.32
C MET A 83 -9.68 -28.05 -5.20
N ALA A 84 -8.93 -27.08 -5.70
CA ALA A 84 -7.74 -27.33 -6.52
C ALA A 84 -6.62 -28.01 -5.71
N VAL A 85 -6.39 -27.60 -4.46
CA VAL A 85 -5.43 -28.24 -3.53
C VAL A 85 -5.82 -29.70 -3.25
N GLU A 86 -7.11 -29.95 -2.99
CA GLU A 86 -7.60 -31.31 -2.75
C GLU A 86 -7.48 -32.21 -3.98
N SER A 87 -7.66 -31.66 -5.20
CA SER A 87 -7.47 -32.40 -6.45
C SER A 87 -6.02 -32.88 -6.64
N LEU A 88 -5.05 -32.26 -5.96
CA LEU A 88 -3.63 -32.64 -5.96
C LEU A 88 -3.28 -33.62 -4.81
N GLY A 89 -4.29 -34.09 -4.06
CA GLY A 89 -4.14 -35.08 -3.00
C GLY A 89 -3.72 -34.53 -1.64
N ALA A 90 -3.73 -33.21 -1.45
CA ALA A 90 -3.48 -32.58 -0.16
C ALA A 90 -4.83 -32.24 0.54
N GLN A 91 -4.87 -32.30 1.87
CA GLN A 91 -6.06 -31.90 2.61
C GLN A 91 -6.09 -30.39 2.78
N ALA A 92 -7.20 -29.76 2.41
CA ALA A 92 -7.41 -28.33 2.56
C ALA A 92 -8.73 -28.03 3.31
N GLN A 93 -8.78 -26.87 3.92
CA GLN A 93 -10.01 -26.35 4.53
C GLN A 93 -10.10 -24.86 4.31
N SER A 94 -11.24 -24.41 3.76
CA SER A 94 -11.52 -22.99 3.51
C SER A 94 -12.18 -22.34 4.73
N PHE A 95 -11.85 -21.05 4.96
CA PHE A 95 -12.36 -20.24 6.07
C PHE A 95 -12.72 -18.84 5.56
N THR A 96 -13.84 -18.31 6.05
CA THR A 96 -14.10 -16.86 5.95
C THR A 96 -13.23 -16.10 6.96
N GLY A 97 -13.10 -14.77 6.83
CA GLY A 97 -12.37 -13.96 7.81
C GLY A 97 -12.87 -14.16 9.24
N SER A 98 -14.19 -14.22 9.45
CA SER A 98 -14.78 -14.48 10.77
C SER A 98 -14.46 -15.88 11.31
N GLN A 99 -14.45 -16.90 10.45
CA GLN A 99 -14.06 -18.26 10.83
C GLN A 99 -12.57 -18.38 11.14
N ALA A 100 -11.74 -17.55 10.50
CA ALA A 100 -10.31 -17.42 10.79
C ALA A 100 -10.03 -16.58 12.05
N GLY A 101 -11.07 -16.00 12.66
CA GLY A 101 -10.97 -15.23 13.89
C GLY A 101 -10.52 -13.78 13.71
N VAL A 102 -10.67 -13.21 12.52
CA VAL A 102 -10.34 -11.79 12.25
C VAL A 102 -11.46 -10.90 12.81
N LEU A 103 -11.17 -10.22 13.92
CA LEU A 103 -12.07 -9.28 14.60
C LEU A 103 -11.76 -7.85 14.21
N THR A 104 -12.80 -7.06 13.95
CA THR A 104 -12.64 -5.70 13.38
C THR A 104 -13.46 -4.66 14.16
N THR A 105 -13.15 -3.39 13.92
CA THR A 105 -14.04 -2.29 14.26
C THR A 105 -15.34 -2.36 13.45
N GLU A 106 -16.37 -1.62 13.86
CA GLU A 106 -17.68 -1.58 13.18
C GLU A 106 -17.74 -0.70 11.91
N ARG A 107 -16.63 -0.02 11.56
CA ARG A 107 -16.57 0.85 10.40
C ARG A 107 -16.60 0.04 9.10
N HIS A 108 -17.72 0.11 8.37
CA HIS A 108 -17.85 -0.55 7.07
C HIS A 108 -16.96 0.08 5.99
N GLY A 109 -16.50 -0.75 5.03
CA GLY A 109 -15.67 -0.33 3.89
C GLY A 109 -14.19 -0.07 4.22
N ASN A 110 -13.85 0.23 5.46
CA ASN A 110 -12.47 0.51 5.89
C ASN A 110 -12.28 0.18 7.38
N ALA A 111 -12.68 -1.04 7.77
CA ALA A 111 -12.54 -1.52 9.13
C ALA A 111 -11.05 -1.72 9.52
N ARG A 112 -10.77 -1.63 10.81
CA ARG A 112 -9.46 -1.95 11.38
C ARG A 112 -9.51 -3.28 12.10
N ILE A 113 -8.47 -4.10 11.94
CA ILE A 113 -8.31 -5.31 12.72
C ILE A 113 -8.01 -4.90 14.17
N VAL A 114 -8.83 -5.36 15.10
CA VAL A 114 -8.67 -5.10 16.54
C VAL A 114 -8.06 -6.30 17.26
N ASP A 115 -8.31 -7.52 16.76
CA ASP A 115 -7.76 -8.75 17.31
C ASP A 115 -7.83 -9.88 16.26
N VAL A 116 -7.00 -10.90 16.44
CA VAL A 116 -7.05 -12.14 15.65
C VAL A 116 -7.00 -13.33 16.60
N THR A 117 -8.06 -14.15 16.59
CA THR A 117 -8.18 -15.35 17.42
C THR A 117 -8.23 -16.61 16.55
N PRO A 118 -7.06 -17.12 16.07
CA PRO A 118 -6.99 -18.11 15.00
C PRO A 118 -7.19 -19.56 15.44
N GLY A 119 -7.89 -19.83 16.54
CA GLY A 119 -8.03 -21.18 17.13
C GLY A 119 -8.50 -22.26 16.16
N ARG A 120 -9.42 -21.95 15.23
CA ARG A 120 -9.87 -22.89 14.20
C ARG A 120 -8.80 -23.18 13.14
N LEU A 121 -7.93 -22.19 12.83
CA LEU A 121 -6.79 -22.41 11.94
C LEU A 121 -5.75 -23.31 12.61
N THR A 122 -5.44 -23.05 13.89
CA THR A 122 -4.52 -23.87 14.67
C THR A 122 -4.98 -25.33 14.71
N GLU A 123 -6.26 -25.57 15.03
CA GLU A 123 -6.83 -26.93 15.02
C GLU A 123 -6.71 -27.60 13.63
N ALA A 124 -6.95 -26.88 12.55
CA ALA A 124 -6.83 -27.43 11.20
C ALA A 124 -5.37 -27.74 10.83
N LEU A 125 -4.42 -26.87 11.21
CA LEU A 125 -2.98 -27.09 11.01
C LEU A 125 -2.48 -28.29 11.80
N ASP A 126 -2.89 -28.44 13.07
CA ASP A 126 -2.57 -29.60 13.93
C ASP A 126 -3.07 -30.92 13.34
N ASN A 127 -4.17 -30.88 12.58
CA ASN A 127 -4.70 -32.00 11.82
C ASN A 127 -4.03 -32.17 10.41
N GLY A 128 -2.94 -31.45 10.13
CA GLY A 128 -2.15 -31.55 8.91
C GLY A 128 -2.78 -30.89 7.68
N LYS A 129 -3.88 -30.16 7.83
CA LYS A 129 -4.57 -29.49 6.72
C LYS A 129 -3.88 -28.19 6.30
N ILE A 130 -4.05 -27.83 5.04
CA ILE A 130 -3.74 -26.51 4.51
C ILE A 130 -4.96 -25.61 4.77
N CYS A 131 -4.75 -24.45 5.42
CA CYS A 131 -5.81 -23.49 5.70
C CYS A 131 -5.92 -22.47 4.56
N ILE A 132 -7.09 -22.34 3.93
CA ILE A 132 -7.34 -21.36 2.88
C ILE A 132 -8.30 -20.30 3.44
N VAL A 133 -7.87 -19.05 3.56
CA VAL A 133 -8.62 -17.96 4.20
C VAL A 133 -9.05 -16.92 3.17
N ALA A 134 -10.31 -16.52 3.20
CA ALA A 134 -10.80 -15.37 2.45
C ALA A 134 -10.21 -14.09 3.09
N GLY A 135 -9.36 -13.39 2.34
CA GLY A 135 -8.76 -12.12 2.75
C GLY A 135 -9.77 -10.97 2.76
N PHE A 136 -9.30 -9.75 3.05
CA PHE A 136 -10.06 -8.51 2.93
C PHE A 136 -11.20 -8.33 3.93
N GLN A 137 -11.63 -9.35 4.65
CA GLN A 137 -12.84 -9.39 5.46
C GLN A 137 -12.60 -9.81 6.91
N GLY A 138 -13.43 -9.30 7.81
CA GLY A 138 -13.52 -9.70 9.20
C GLY A 138 -14.94 -9.60 9.72
N VAL A 139 -15.10 -9.64 11.03
CA VAL A 139 -16.39 -9.52 11.71
C VAL A 139 -16.26 -8.58 12.91
N ASN A 140 -17.22 -7.69 13.09
CA ASN A 140 -17.31 -6.92 14.31
C ASN A 140 -17.76 -7.83 15.47
N LYS A 141 -17.11 -7.69 16.62
CA LYS A 141 -17.38 -8.56 17.77
C LYS A 141 -18.77 -8.33 18.39
N GLU A 142 -19.25 -7.10 18.37
CA GLU A 142 -20.49 -6.68 19.01
C GLU A 142 -21.69 -6.83 18.09
N SER A 143 -21.68 -6.18 16.92
CA SER A 143 -22.79 -6.23 15.97
C SER A 143 -22.89 -7.56 15.22
N ARG A 144 -21.78 -8.33 15.14
CA ARG A 144 -21.65 -9.54 14.32
C ARG A 144 -21.72 -9.28 12.82
N ASP A 145 -21.71 -8.02 12.41
CA ASP A 145 -21.68 -7.66 11.00
C ASP A 145 -20.33 -8.00 10.37
N VAL A 146 -20.41 -8.47 9.14
CA VAL A 146 -19.23 -8.64 8.29
C VAL A 146 -18.74 -7.25 7.87
N THR A 147 -17.43 -7.06 7.89
CA THR A 147 -16.77 -5.80 7.53
C THR A 147 -15.65 -6.06 6.55
N THR A 148 -15.34 -5.08 5.73
CA THR A 148 -14.17 -5.10 4.83
C THR A 148 -13.08 -4.14 5.31
N LEU A 149 -11.82 -4.50 5.00
CA LEU A 149 -10.64 -3.77 5.46
C LEU A 149 -10.22 -2.63 4.51
N GLY A 150 -10.94 -2.46 3.39
CA GLY A 150 -10.58 -1.50 2.34
C GLY A 150 -9.46 -2.02 1.42
N ARG A 151 -8.95 -1.16 0.54
CA ARG A 151 -7.91 -1.53 -0.45
C ARG A 151 -6.69 -2.15 0.22
N GLY A 152 -6.17 -3.24 -0.38
CA GLY A 152 -5.07 -4.02 0.17
C GLY A 152 -5.39 -4.80 1.45
N GLY A 153 -6.67 -4.95 1.77
CA GLY A 153 -7.11 -5.68 2.96
C GLY A 153 -6.65 -7.13 3.00
N SER A 154 -6.46 -7.79 1.85
CA SER A 154 -5.94 -9.16 1.81
C SER A 154 -4.48 -9.26 2.27
N ASP A 155 -3.63 -8.27 1.92
CA ASP A 155 -2.25 -8.20 2.42
C ASP A 155 -2.25 -8.01 3.94
N THR A 156 -3.09 -7.09 4.43
CA THR A 156 -3.25 -6.84 5.86
C THR A 156 -3.76 -8.09 6.60
N THR A 157 -4.72 -8.83 6.00
CA THR A 157 -5.21 -10.10 6.55
C THR A 157 -4.08 -11.13 6.67
N ALA A 158 -3.26 -11.28 5.62
CA ALA A 158 -2.18 -12.25 5.60
C ALA A 158 -1.13 -11.95 6.69
N VAL A 159 -0.72 -10.70 6.81
CA VAL A 159 0.26 -10.28 7.82
C VAL A 159 -0.31 -10.42 9.24
N ALA A 160 -1.58 -10.06 9.45
CA ALA A 160 -2.23 -10.21 10.74
C ALA A 160 -2.35 -11.67 11.18
N LEU A 161 -2.69 -12.56 10.26
CA LEU A 161 -2.70 -14.00 10.50
C LEU A 161 -1.30 -14.55 10.78
N ALA A 162 -0.29 -14.09 10.02
CA ALA A 162 1.11 -14.47 10.24
C ALA A 162 1.58 -14.07 11.64
N ALA A 163 1.26 -12.86 12.08
CA ALA A 163 1.57 -12.38 13.42
C ALA A 163 0.88 -13.21 14.51
N ALA A 164 -0.45 -13.44 14.37
CA ALA A 164 -1.24 -14.15 15.36
C ALA A 164 -0.88 -15.65 15.50
N LEU A 165 -0.41 -16.25 14.41
CA LEU A 165 0.02 -17.65 14.36
C LEU A 165 1.51 -17.83 14.66
N GLY A 166 2.29 -16.76 14.78
CA GLY A 166 3.76 -16.82 14.94
C GLY A 166 4.45 -17.43 13.73
N ALA A 167 4.03 -17.04 12.52
CA ALA A 167 4.58 -17.57 11.28
C ALA A 167 6.05 -17.15 11.07
N ASP A 168 6.85 -18.03 10.48
CA ASP A 168 8.25 -17.78 10.19
C ASP A 168 8.43 -16.76 9.05
N VAL A 169 7.46 -16.72 8.12
CA VAL A 169 7.45 -15.78 6.99
C VAL A 169 6.03 -15.61 6.44
N CYS A 170 5.73 -14.39 5.97
CA CYS A 170 4.55 -14.08 5.17
C CYS A 170 4.97 -13.77 3.74
N GLU A 171 4.63 -14.63 2.79
CA GLU A 171 4.90 -14.46 1.37
C GLU A 171 3.73 -13.76 0.68
N ILE A 172 4.01 -12.64 0.02
CA ILE A 172 3.03 -11.88 -0.77
C ILE A 172 3.33 -12.13 -2.25
N TYR A 173 2.43 -12.82 -2.92
CA TYR A 173 2.54 -13.13 -4.33
C TYR A 173 1.85 -12.08 -5.19
N SER A 174 2.59 -11.55 -6.16
CA SER A 174 2.22 -10.46 -7.07
C SER A 174 2.51 -10.85 -8.53
N ASP A 175 2.42 -9.88 -9.43
CA ASP A 175 2.74 -9.96 -10.86
C ASP A 175 4.20 -9.55 -11.19
N VAL A 176 5.00 -9.26 -10.18
CA VAL A 176 6.44 -8.93 -10.29
C VAL A 176 7.27 -9.79 -9.35
N ASP A 177 8.55 -10.00 -9.70
CA ASP A 177 9.44 -10.89 -8.95
C ASP A 177 9.89 -10.36 -7.57
N GLY A 178 9.52 -9.14 -7.21
CA GLY A 178 9.92 -8.55 -5.94
C GLY A 178 9.71 -7.04 -5.91
N VAL A 179 10.39 -6.37 -5.00
CA VAL A 179 10.46 -4.91 -4.92
C VAL A 179 11.62 -4.44 -5.79
N TYR A 180 11.38 -3.42 -6.61
CA TYR A 180 12.35 -2.86 -7.54
C TYR A 180 12.75 -1.45 -7.14
N THR A 181 13.90 -0.99 -7.65
CA THR A 181 14.41 0.39 -7.45
C THR A 181 13.53 1.47 -8.08
N ALA A 182 12.63 1.11 -8.96
CA ALA A 182 11.53 1.93 -9.50
C ALA A 182 10.43 1.00 -10.03
N ASP A 183 9.27 1.55 -10.42
CA ASP A 183 8.25 0.76 -11.13
C ASP A 183 8.80 0.34 -12.51
N PRO A 184 8.96 -0.96 -12.80
CA PRO A 184 9.51 -1.44 -14.08
C PRO A 184 8.70 -1.01 -15.31
N ARG A 185 7.42 -0.64 -15.12
CA ARG A 185 6.57 -0.14 -16.20
C ARG A 185 6.96 1.27 -16.64
N ILE A 186 7.62 2.02 -15.74
CA ILE A 186 8.12 3.39 -15.99
C ILE A 186 9.61 3.35 -16.31
N VAL A 187 10.37 2.53 -15.58
CA VAL A 187 11.83 2.40 -15.70
C VAL A 187 12.16 0.92 -15.97
N PRO A 188 12.26 0.50 -17.25
CA PRO A 188 12.40 -0.91 -17.61
C PRO A 188 13.65 -1.59 -17.04
N ASN A 189 14.75 -0.87 -16.84
CA ASN A 189 15.98 -1.36 -16.25
C ASN A 189 16.04 -1.20 -14.72
N ALA A 190 14.89 -1.03 -14.04
CA ALA A 190 14.84 -1.03 -12.59
C ALA A 190 15.38 -2.34 -12.02
N GLN A 191 16.26 -2.26 -11.03
CA GLN A 191 16.90 -3.41 -10.42
C GLN A 191 16.03 -3.99 -9.30
N LYS A 192 15.90 -5.32 -9.24
CA LYS A 192 15.23 -5.99 -8.12
C LYS A 192 16.10 -5.91 -6.87
N LEU A 193 15.48 -5.56 -5.75
CA LEU A 193 16.11 -5.53 -4.45
C LEU A 193 16.02 -6.91 -3.79
N GLU A 194 17.13 -7.44 -3.29
CA GLU A 194 17.12 -8.75 -2.61
C GLU A 194 16.57 -8.66 -1.18
N LYS A 195 16.89 -7.56 -0.50
CA LYS A 195 16.50 -7.32 0.89
C LYS A 195 16.19 -5.83 1.12
N LEU A 196 15.21 -5.57 1.97
CA LEU A 196 14.83 -4.25 2.48
C LEU A 196 14.59 -4.31 3.98
N SER A 197 14.85 -3.20 4.67
CA SER A 197 14.33 -2.98 6.03
C SER A 197 12.83 -2.67 6.02
N PHE A 198 12.17 -2.81 7.16
CA PHE A 198 10.77 -2.39 7.29
C PHE A 198 10.62 -0.88 7.07
N GLU A 199 11.58 -0.06 7.51
CA GLU A 199 11.57 1.39 7.37
C GLU A 199 11.61 1.81 5.89
N GLU A 200 12.51 1.23 5.08
CA GLU A 200 12.59 1.51 3.64
C GLU A 200 11.31 1.11 2.92
N MET A 201 10.77 -0.08 3.25
CA MET A 201 9.53 -0.53 2.63
C MET A 201 8.33 0.34 3.04
N LEU A 202 8.26 0.81 4.30
CA LEU A 202 7.25 1.75 4.77
C LEU A 202 7.30 3.07 3.98
N GLU A 203 8.49 3.63 3.79
CA GLU A 203 8.63 4.86 3.02
C GLU A 203 8.25 4.64 1.55
N LEU A 204 8.71 3.56 0.91
CA LEU A 204 8.31 3.23 -0.46
C LEU A 204 6.79 3.09 -0.59
N ALA A 205 6.14 2.38 0.34
CA ALA A 205 4.69 2.21 0.36
C ALA A 205 3.95 3.54 0.60
N ALA A 206 4.47 4.40 1.49
CA ALA A 206 3.88 5.71 1.79
C ALA A 206 3.97 6.70 0.63
N VAL A 207 4.97 6.55 -0.26
CA VAL A 207 5.18 7.47 -1.37
C VAL A 207 4.71 6.95 -2.72
N GLY A 208 3.93 5.87 -2.74
CA GLY A 208 3.21 5.42 -3.93
C GLY A 208 3.70 4.10 -4.55
N SER A 209 4.66 3.39 -3.95
CA SER A 209 4.96 2.02 -4.37
C SER A 209 3.74 1.13 -4.12
N LYS A 210 3.22 0.54 -5.20
CA LYS A 210 1.97 -0.26 -5.16
C LYS A 210 2.20 -1.74 -4.81
N ILE A 211 3.43 -2.14 -4.53
CA ILE A 211 3.81 -3.54 -4.29
C ILE A 211 3.19 -4.07 -3.00
N LEU A 212 3.27 -3.28 -1.92
CA LEU A 212 2.66 -3.59 -0.63
C LEU A 212 1.87 -2.38 -0.14
N VAL A 213 0.75 -2.63 0.51
CA VAL A 213 -0.01 -1.55 1.17
C VAL A 213 0.69 -1.14 2.46
N LEU A 214 0.80 0.17 2.68
CA LEU A 214 1.44 0.75 3.87
C LEU A 214 1.01 0.04 5.17
N ARG A 215 -0.29 -0.12 5.36
CA ARG A 215 -0.89 -0.75 6.55
C ARG A 215 -0.41 -2.18 6.79
N SER A 216 -0.16 -2.97 5.75
CA SER A 216 0.38 -4.33 5.90
C SER A 216 1.83 -4.32 6.37
N VAL A 217 2.63 -3.37 5.89
CA VAL A 217 4.03 -3.19 6.30
C VAL A 217 4.13 -2.65 7.73
N GLU A 218 3.26 -1.69 8.12
CA GLU A 218 3.14 -1.22 9.51
C GLU A 218 2.86 -2.37 10.47
N TYR A 219 1.93 -3.24 10.10
CA TYR A 219 1.57 -4.41 10.89
C TYR A 219 2.74 -5.41 10.98
N ALA A 220 3.40 -5.70 9.85
CA ALA A 220 4.56 -6.58 9.79
C ALA A 220 5.70 -6.07 10.70
N ARG A 221 5.99 -4.76 10.63
CA ARG A 221 6.99 -4.13 11.49
C ARG A 221 6.62 -4.22 12.97
N ALA A 222 5.37 -3.89 13.32
CA ALA A 222 4.92 -3.87 14.72
C ALA A 222 5.03 -5.24 15.39
N PHE A 223 4.83 -6.32 14.64
CA PHE A 223 4.88 -7.70 15.12
C PHE A 223 6.14 -8.45 14.68
N ASN A 224 7.09 -7.77 14.03
CA ASN A 224 8.34 -8.34 13.49
C ASN A 224 8.11 -9.58 12.61
N VAL A 225 7.10 -9.53 11.73
CA VAL A 225 6.79 -10.60 10.78
C VAL A 225 7.62 -10.41 9.52
N PRO A 226 8.57 -11.30 9.20
CA PRO A 226 9.32 -11.21 7.94
C PRO A 226 8.35 -11.33 6.75
N LEU A 227 8.45 -10.39 5.80
CA LEU A 227 7.70 -10.44 4.55
C LEU A 227 8.60 -10.89 3.41
N ARG A 228 8.04 -11.59 2.44
CA ARG A 228 8.72 -11.92 1.19
C ARG A 228 7.80 -11.63 0.02
N VAL A 229 8.20 -10.70 -0.83
CA VAL A 229 7.46 -10.38 -2.06
C VAL A 229 7.99 -11.24 -3.19
N ARG A 230 7.11 -11.94 -3.88
CA ARG A 230 7.44 -12.89 -4.95
C ARG A 230 6.44 -12.79 -6.10
N SER A 231 6.84 -13.30 -7.27
CA SER A 231 5.89 -13.51 -8.36
C SER A 231 5.15 -14.86 -8.23
N SER A 232 3.85 -14.85 -8.54
CA SER A 232 3.09 -16.09 -8.72
C SER A 232 3.38 -16.78 -10.06
N TYR A 233 4.12 -16.13 -10.95
CA TYR A 233 4.44 -16.58 -12.31
C TYR A 233 5.84 -17.18 -12.45
N SER A 234 6.72 -16.95 -11.48
CA SER A 234 8.11 -17.41 -11.50
C SER A 234 8.47 -18.19 -10.23
N THR A 235 9.68 -18.76 -10.21
CA THR A 235 10.26 -19.43 -9.04
C THR A 235 11.32 -18.56 -8.36
N ASP A 236 11.44 -17.30 -8.77
CA ASP A 236 12.39 -16.35 -8.16
C ASP A 236 12.20 -16.26 -6.64
N PRO A 237 13.29 -16.19 -5.85
CA PRO A 237 13.20 -16.09 -4.39
C PRO A 237 12.54 -14.80 -3.91
N GLY A 238 12.48 -13.76 -4.75
CA GLY A 238 11.83 -12.49 -4.44
C GLY A 238 12.67 -11.58 -3.56
N THR A 239 12.00 -10.58 -2.97
CA THR A 239 12.57 -9.61 -2.05
C THR A 239 12.19 -9.95 -0.62
N LEU A 240 13.17 -10.05 0.27
CA LEU A 240 12.96 -10.21 1.71
C LEU A 240 12.84 -8.82 2.38
N ILE A 241 11.79 -8.61 3.17
CA ILE A 241 11.61 -7.42 3.99
C ILE A 241 11.66 -7.85 5.45
N ALA A 242 12.73 -7.50 6.14
CA ALA A 242 12.96 -7.89 7.53
C ALA A 242 14.09 -7.04 8.17
N GLY A 243 14.03 -6.93 9.49
CA GLY A 243 15.03 -6.20 10.28
C GLY A 243 14.84 -4.68 10.25
N SER A 244 15.77 -3.97 10.86
CA SER A 244 15.79 -2.51 10.92
C SER A 244 16.92 -1.93 10.08
N MET A 245 16.90 -0.62 9.86
CA MET A 245 17.97 0.13 9.21
C MET A 245 19.29 0.11 10.00
N GLU A 246 19.24 -0.19 11.30
CA GLU A 246 20.42 -0.30 12.15
C GLU A 246 21.36 -1.45 11.74
N ASP A 247 20.83 -2.42 10.97
CA ASP A 247 21.60 -3.54 10.41
C ASP A 247 22.38 -3.18 9.14
N ILE A 248 22.28 -1.94 8.63
CA ILE A 248 22.93 -1.48 7.40
C ILE A 248 24.22 -0.70 7.78
N PRO A 249 25.37 -0.92 7.09
CA PRO A 249 26.58 -0.15 7.32
C PRO A 249 26.35 1.36 7.10
N VAL A 250 26.66 2.18 8.09
CA VAL A 250 26.26 3.61 8.19
C VAL A 250 27.14 4.56 7.35
N GLU A 251 28.19 4.10 6.70
CA GLU A 251 29.19 4.99 6.09
C GLU A 251 28.90 5.42 4.64
N GLU A 252 27.92 4.80 3.97
CA GLU A 252 27.51 5.17 2.62
C GLU A 252 26.00 5.39 2.56
N ALA A 253 25.55 6.43 1.81
CA ALA A 253 24.14 6.63 1.53
C ALA A 253 23.65 5.48 0.65
N VAL A 254 22.89 4.56 1.21
CA VAL A 254 22.25 3.49 0.45
C VAL A 254 20.94 4.02 -0.09
N LEU A 255 20.91 4.30 -1.39
CA LEU A 255 19.69 4.72 -2.07
C LEU A 255 18.91 3.48 -2.49
N THR A 256 17.67 3.40 -2.01
CA THR A 256 16.81 2.22 -2.17
C THR A 256 16.04 2.26 -3.49
N GLY A 257 15.45 3.41 -3.82
CA GLY A 257 14.68 3.51 -5.06
C GLY A 257 13.88 4.78 -5.21
N ILE A 258 13.19 4.84 -6.37
CA ILE A 258 12.29 5.93 -6.77
C ILE A 258 10.86 5.41 -6.76
N ALA A 259 9.97 6.14 -6.11
CA ALA A 259 8.53 5.87 -6.16
C ALA A 259 7.78 7.08 -6.72
N THR A 260 6.65 6.82 -7.39
CA THR A 260 5.77 7.84 -7.97
C THR A 260 4.35 7.67 -7.47
N ASP A 261 3.67 8.79 -7.21
CA ASP A 261 2.26 8.79 -6.80
C ASP A 261 1.47 9.81 -7.62
N ARG A 262 0.39 9.37 -8.24
CA ARG A 262 -0.56 10.18 -9.03
C ARG A 262 -1.89 10.40 -8.30
N SER A 263 -2.02 9.88 -7.10
CA SER A 263 -3.29 9.89 -6.36
C SER A 263 -3.49 11.15 -5.52
N GLU A 264 -2.54 12.06 -5.53
CA GLU A 264 -2.54 13.28 -4.73
C GLU A 264 -3.15 14.48 -5.44
N ALA A 265 -3.71 15.40 -4.68
CA ALA A 265 -4.07 16.74 -5.09
C ALA A 265 -3.47 17.76 -4.14
N LYS A 266 -3.17 18.94 -4.66
CA LYS A 266 -2.60 20.07 -3.92
C LYS A 266 -3.71 21.07 -3.56
N VAL A 267 -3.80 21.42 -2.28
CA VAL A 267 -4.70 22.44 -1.73
C VAL A 267 -3.86 23.56 -1.13
N THR A 268 -4.14 24.80 -1.51
CA THR A 268 -3.46 25.97 -0.94
C THR A 268 -4.48 26.94 -0.36
N VAL A 269 -4.37 27.23 0.93
CA VAL A 269 -5.15 28.24 1.62
C VAL A 269 -4.33 29.53 1.64
N LEU A 270 -4.84 30.56 0.97
CA LEU A 270 -4.14 31.84 0.77
C LEU A 270 -4.51 32.88 1.82
N GLY A 271 -3.50 33.59 2.29
CA GLY A 271 -3.70 34.79 3.12
C GLY A 271 -4.22 34.50 4.53
N ILE A 272 -3.79 33.42 5.14
CA ILE A 272 -4.10 33.06 6.52
C ILE A 272 -3.40 34.06 7.45
N PRO A 273 -4.07 34.66 8.46
CA PRO A 273 -3.41 35.49 9.46
C PRO A 273 -2.27 34.73 10.15
N ASP A 274 -1.05 35.29 10.13
CA ASP A 274 0.11 34.67 10.77
C ASP A 274 0.12 34.90 12.28
N ARG A 275 -0.68 34.13 12.97
CA ARG A 275 -0.78 34.11 14.43
C ARG A 275 -1.09 32.70 14.96
N PRO A 276 -0.72 32.41 16.23
CA PRO A 276 -0.99 31.11 16.82
C PRO A 276 -2.46 30.70 16.74
N GLY A 277 -2.69 29.46 16.28
CA GLY A 277 -4.03 28.85 16.22
C GLY A 277 -4.68 28.83 14.83
N GLU A 278 -4.27 29.69 13.89
CA GLU A 278 -4.94 29.74 12.57
C GLU A 278 -4.70 28.47 11.74
N ALA A 279 -3.47 27.98 11.70
CA ALA A 279 -3.18 26.68 11.06
C ALA A 279 -3.97 25.53 11.72
N ALA A 280 -4.16 25.58 13.04
CA ALA A 280 -4.92 24.54 13.75
C ALA A 280 -6.39 24.50 13.31
N LYS A 281 -7.01 25.63 12.95
CA LYS A 281 -8.39 25.66 12.42
C LYS A 281 -8.49 24.90 11.11
N VAL A 282 -7.54 25.15 10.18
CA VAL A 282 -7.48 24.47 8.88
C VAL A 282 -7.37 22.96 9.07
N PHE A 283 -6.34 22.52 9.82
CA PHE A 283 -6.09 21.08 9.96
C PHE A 283 -7.11 20.36 10.84
N ARG A 284 -7.73 21.04 11.81
CA ARG A 284 -8.82 20.44 12.59
C ARG A 284 -10.02 20.16 11.71
N ALA A 285 -10.43 21.10 10.87
CA ALA A 285 -11.56 20.92 9.96
C ALA A 285 -11.34 19.77 8.96
N ILE A 286 -10.12 19.64 8.43
CA ILE A 286 -9.75 18.55 7.55
C ILE A 286 -9.74 17.20 8.30
N ALA A 287 -9.20 17.18 9.52
CA ALA A 287 -9.16 15.97 10.35
C ALA A 287 -10.56 15.51 10.80
N ASP A 288 -11.45 16.42 11.17
CA ASP A 288 -12.83 16.10 11.57
C ASP A 288 -13.66 15.54 10.39
N ALA A 289 -13.23 15.84 9.16
CA ALA A 289 -13.76 15.24 7.94
C ALA A 289 -13.10 13.92 7.57
N GLU A 290 -12.17 13.41 8.38
CA GLU A 290 -11.40 12.18 8.17
C GLU A 290 -10.55 12.18 6.87
N ILE A 291 -10.08 13.34 6.45
CA ILE A 291 -9.19 13.52 5.29
C ILE A 291 -7.74 13.44 5.78
N ASN A 292 -6.98 12.52 5.21
CA ASN A 292 -5.54 12.44 5.45
C ASN A 292 -4.80 13.50 4.64
N ILE A 293 -3.72 14.02 5.22
CA ILE A 293 -2.81 14.94 4.54
C ILE A 293 -1.39 14.34 4.58
N ASP A 294 -0.58 14.65 3.55
CA ASP A 294 0.83 14.18 3.50
C ASP A 294 1.80 15.37 3.56
N MET A 295 2.10 16.02 2.46
CA MET A 295 3.03 17.16 2.44
C MET A 295 2.35 18.41 2.99
N VAL A 296 3.04 19.13 3.86
CA VAL A 296 2.57 20.43 4.41
C VAL A 296 3.67 21.45 4.28
N LEU A 297 3.35 22.61 3.70
CA LEU A 297 4.25 23.74 3.58
C LEU A 297 3.52 25.01 4.05
N GLN A 298 4.14 25.75 4.96
CA GLN A 298 3.73 27.11 5.32
C GLN A 298 4.78 28.08 4.82
N ASN A 299 4.37 29.06 4.02
CA ASN A 299 5.27 30.11 3.51
C ASN A 299 5.68 31.08 4.63
N VAL A 300 6.75 31.80 4.41
CA VAL A 300 7.14 32.91 5.28
C VAL A 300 6.08 34.01 5.19
N SER A 301 5.67 34.52 6.35
CA SER A 301 4.68 35.60 6.43
C SER A 301 5.14 36.83 5.66
N SER A 302 4.22 37.42 4.89
CA SER A 302 4.46 38.73 4.28
C SER A 302 4.51 39.80 5.35
N LEU A 303 5.65 40.53 5.40
CA LEU A 303 5.83 41.64 6.35
C LEU A 303 4.81 42.78 6.16
N GLU A 304 4.25 42.93 4.96
CA GLU A 304 3.27 43.95 4.62
C GLU A 304 1.85 43.58 5.04
N SER A 305 1.46 42.30 4.85
CA SER A 305 0.08 41.83 5.12
C SER A 305 -0.10 41.14 6.45
N GLY A 306 0.96 40.64 7.08
CA GLY A 306 0.89 39.80 8.28
C GLY A 306 0.14 38.48 8.06
N THR A 307 0.15 38.00 6.79
CA THR A 307 -0.52 36.76 6.41
C THR A 307 0.47 35.79 5.77
N THR A 308 0.15 34.52 5.81
CA THR A 308 0.91 33.43 5.21
C THR A 308 0.00 32.54 4.38
N ASP A 309 0.59 31.72 3.52
CA ASP A 309 -0.14 30.68 2.80
C ASP A 309 0.24 29.31 3.36
N ILE A 310 -0.75 28.42 3.45
CA ILE A 310 -0.54 27.02 3.80
C ILE A 310 -0.93 26.16 2.62
N THR A 311 0.02 25.37 2.15
CA THR A 311 -0.18 24.37 1.10
C THR A 311 -0.06 22.98 1.72
N PHE A 312 -0.98 22.09 1.36
CA PHE A 312 -0.88 20.68 1.73
C PHE A 312 -1.35 19.79 0.58
N THR A 313 -0.98 18.50 0.63
CA THR A 313 -1.52 17.50 -0.28
C THR A 313 -2.48 16.57 0.45
N CYS A 314 -3.47 16.08 -0.28
CA CYS A 314 -4.44 15.09 0.19
C CYS A 314 -4.79 14.13 -0.96
N PRO A 315 -5.42 12.97 -0.68
CA PRO A 315 -5.92 12.12 -1.74
C PRO A 315 -6.83 12.89 -2.72
N ARG A 316 -6.60 12.70 -4.02
CA ARG A 316 -7.41 13.36 -5.08
C ARG A 316 -8.91 13.12 -4.91
N SER A 317 -9.30 11.92 -4.44
CA SER A 317 -10.69 11.57 -4.12
C SER A 317 -11.32 12.46 -3.05
N ASP A 318 -10.52 12.95 -2.11
CA ASP A 318 -10.96 13.75 -0.98
C ASP A 318 -10.87 15.27 -1.26
N GLY A 319 -10.20 15.66 -2.34
CA GLY A 319 -9.99 17.05 -2.74
C GLY A 319 -11.27 17.88 -2.81
N PRO A 320 -12.33 17.45 -3.52
CA PRO A 320 -13.60 18.19 -3.57
C PRO A 320 -14.23 18.43 -2.20
N LYS A 321 -14.17 17.43 -1.30
CA LYS A 321 -14.64 17.53 0.08
C LYS A 321 -13.82 18.51 0.91
N ALA A 322 -12.49 18.48 0.76
CA ALA A 322 -11.60 19.42 1.41
C ALA A 322 -11.88 20.87 0.98
N MET A 323 -12.09 21.08 -0.33
CA MET A 323 -12.44 22.39 -0.88
C MET A 323 -13.76 22.93 -0.33
N GLU A 324 -14.79 22.11 -0.24
CA GLU A 324 -16.10 22.50 0.31
C GLU A 324 -15.96 22.93 1.78
N ILE A 325 -15.26 22.14 2.59
CA ILE A 325 -15.05 22.43 4.01
C ILE A 325 -14.31 23.75 4.21
N LEU A 326 -13.21 23.94 3.49
CA LEU A 326 -12.39 25.14 3.60
C LEU A 326 -13.10 26.37 3.05
N ALA A 327 -13.92 26.25 2.00
CA ALA A 327 -14.73 27.35 1.50
C ALA A 327 -15.79 27.80 2.50
N ASN A 328 -16.44 26.86 3.20
CA ASN A 328 -17.44 27.15 4.22
C ASN A 328 -16.84 27.84 5.46
N LEU A 329 -15.58 27.54 5.79
CA LEU A 329 -14.88 28.12 6.94
C LEU A 329 -14.12 29.40 6.60
N LYS A 330 -14.14 29.87 5.37
CA LYS A 330 -13.35 31.01 4.89
C LYS A 330 -13.56 32.29 5.72
N GLU A 331 -14.81 32.60 6.06
CA GLU A 331 -15.14 33.82 6.83
C GLU A 331 -14.64 33.73 8.27
N GLU A 332 -14.78 32.58 8.93
CA GLU A 332 -14.31 32.36 10.31
C GLU A 332 -12.78 32.28 10.39
N GLY A 333 -12.14 31.73 9.34
CA GLY A 333 -10.68 31.60 9.24
C GLY A 333 -9.97 32.85 8.76
N HIS A 334 -10.71 33.86 8.26
CA HIS A 334 -10.18 35.13 7.74
C HIS A 334 -9.16 34.97 6.61
N TRP A 335 -9.16 33.85 5.84
CA TRP A 335 -8.28 33.70 4.68
C TRP A 335 -8.91 34.24 3.39
N ILE A 336 -8.03 34.55 2.43
CA ILE A 336 -8.44 35.23 1.20
C ILE A 336 -9.12 34.26 0.23
N ASN A 337 -8.51 33.09 -0.01
CA ASN A 337 -8.99 32.12 -1.00
C ASN A 337 -8.45 30.71 -0.72
N VAL A 338 -9.04 29.72 -1.37
CA VAL A 338 -8.55 28.33 -1.41
C VAL A 338 -8.36 27.94 -2.86
N LEU A 339 -7.18 27.42 -3.19
CA LEU A 339 -6.84 26.91 -4.53
C LEU A 339 -6.76 25.40 -4.49
N TYR A 340 -7.19 24.76 -5.58
CA TYR A 340 -7.15 23.32 -5.77
C TYR A 340 -6.47 22.97 -7.09
N ASP A 341 -5.59 21.97 -7.07
CA ASP A 341 -4.91 21.48 -8.25
C ASP A 341 -4.77 19.94 -8.15
N ASP A 342 -5.41 19.21 -9.04
CA ASP A 342 -5.37 17.76 -9.15
C ASP A 342 -4.50 17.25 -10.29
N GLN A 343 -3.84 18.16 -11.02
CA GLN A 343 -2.94 17.82 -12.13
C GLN A 343 -1.48 17.75 -11.66
N VAL A 344 -1.29 17.24 -10.46
CA VAL A 344 0.01 17.08 -9.81
C VAL A 344 0.32 15.62 -9.54
N GLY A 345 1.61 15.31 -9.45
CA GLY A 345 2.09 14.00 -9.02
C GLY A 345 3.33 14.15 -8.15
N LYS A 346 3.56 13.18 -7.30
CA LYS A 346 4.69 13.14 -6.37
C LYS A 346 5.73 12.13 -6.85
N VAL A 347 6.99 12.55 -6.96
CA VAL A 347 8.16 11.69 -7.16
C VAL A 347 9.01 11.73 -5.91
N SER A 348 9.46 10.57 -5.45
CA SER A 348 10.20 10.44 -4.21
C SER A 348 11.43 9.55 -4.40
N LEU A 349 12.57 9.99 -3.87
CA LEU A 349 13.76 9.19 -3.66
C LEU A 349 13.74 8.67 -2.23
N VAL A 350 13.89 7.38 -2.05
CA VAL A 350 13.95 6.71 -0.74
C VAL A 350 15.33 6.09 -0.55
N GLY A 351 15.90 6.21 0.64
CA GLY A 351 17.16 5.58 0.98
C GLY A 351 17.68 5.98 2.35
N ALA A 352 18.57 5.15 2.90
CA ALA A 352 19.21 5.39 4.19
C ALA A 352 20.35 6.44 4.06
N GLY A 353 20.58 7.20 5.12
CA GLY A 353 21.75 8.09 5.22
C GLY A 353 21.70 9.37 4.38
N MET A 354 20.60 9.71 3.74
CA MET A 354 20.50 10.92 2.92
C MET A 354 20.79 12.22 3.68
N LYS A 355 20.44 12.26 4.97
CA LYS A 355 20.72 13.42 5.84
C LYS A 355 22.23 13.63 6.09
N SER A 356 22.99 12.55 6.07
CA SER A 356 24.44 12.57 6.28
C SER A 356 25.22 12.89 5.01
N HIS A 357 24.56 12.95 3.83
CA HIS A 357 25.19 13.15 2.54
C HIS A 357 24.65 14.43 1.87
N PRO A 358 25.29 15.58 2.08
CA PRO A 358 24.76 16.89 1.67
C PRO A 358 24.60 17.05 0.14
N GLY A 359 25.20 16.19 -0.68
CA GLY A 359 25.09 16.21 -2.13
C GLY A 359 23.78 15.66 -2.69
N VAL A 360 23.11 14.75 -1.99
CA VAL A 360 21.93 14.04 -2.53
C VAL A 360 20.80 14.98 -2.96
N THR A 361 20.48 15.98 -2.14
CA THR A 361 19.42 16.97 -2.51
C THR A 361 19.84 17.81 -3.72
N ALA A 362 21.12 18.17 -3.82
CA ALA A 362 21.62 18.92 -4.97
C ALA A 362 21.53 18.07 -6.26
N ASP A 363 22.03 16.84 -6.22
CA ASP A 363 21.95 15.91 -7.33
C ASP A 363 20.50 15.62 -7.76
N PHE A 364 19.59 15.48 -6.80
CA PHE A 364 18.16 15.29 -7.04
C PHE A 364 17.56 16.49 -7.82
N THR A 365 17.81 17.70 -7.34
CA THR A 365 17.28 18.91 -7.99
C THR A 365 17.94 19.20 -9.33
N GLU A 366 19.24 18.87 -9.49
CA GLU A 366 19.93 18.97 -10.78
C GLU A 366 19.37 18.01 -11.82
N ALA A 367 19.10 16.76 -11.45
CA ALA A 367 18.49 15.78 -12.35
C ALA A 367 17.12 16.26 -12.88
N LEU A 368 16.27 16.82 -12.00
CA LEU A 368 14.99 17.39 -12.41
C LEU A 368 15.16 18.60 -13.33
N ARG A 369 16.10 19.52 -13.03
CA ARG A 369 16.44 20.66 -13.89
C ARG A 369 16.86 20.20 -15.28
N ASP A 370 17.79 19.26 -15.37
CA ASP A 370 18.35 18.76 -16.62
C ASP A 370 17.30 18.01 -17.46
N ALA A 371 16.35 17.38 -16.79
CA ALA A 371 15.15 16.83 -17.40
C ALA A 371 14.09 17.88 -17.75
N GLY A 372 14.26 19.16 -17.39
CA GLY A 372 13.25 20.20 -17.63
C GLY A 372 11.94 19.97 -16.85
N VAL A 373 12.04 19.40 -15.65
CA VAL A 373 10.90 19.17 -14.74
C VAL A 373 10.89 20.26 -13.68
N ASN A 374 9.77 20.98 -13.57
CA ASN A 374 9.59 22.01 -12.55
C ASN A 374 9.11 21.39 -11.23
N MET A 375 9.69 21.91 -10.13
CA MET A 375 9.31 21.52 -8.77
C MET A 375 8.29 22.51 -8.20
N GLU A 376 7.14 22.05 -7.74
CA GLU A 376 6.12 22.89 -7.13
C GLU A 376 6.20 22.90 -5.60
N LEU A 377 6.60 21.78 -5.01
CA LEU A 377 6.77 21.62 -3.57
C LEU A 377 7.84 20.57 -3.31
N ILE A 378 8.68 20.78 -2.32
CA ILE A 378 9.69 19.83 -1.88
C ILE A 378 9.55 19.56 -0.39
N SER A 379 9.69 18.29 -0.01
CA SER A 379 9.71 17.84 1.38
C SER A 379 10.83 16.83 1.56
N THR A 380 11.54 16.91 2.68
CA THR A 380 12.64 16.00 2.99
C THR A 380 12.49 15.40 4.39
N SER A 381 12.87 14.15 4.53
CA SER A 381 13.05 13.47 5.81
C SER A 381 14.47 12.87 5.91
N GLU A 382 14.73 12.07 6.93
CA GLU A 382 16.04 11.39 7.07
C GLU A 382 16.30 10.36 5.98
N ILE A 383 15.24 9.78 5.43
CA ILE A 383 15.29 8.66 4.48
C ILE A 383 14.48 8.91 3.20
N ARG A 384 14.03 10.15 2.96
CA ARG A 384 13.21 10.48 1.81
C ARG A 384 13.40 11.93 1.35
N ILE A 385 13.43 12.12 0.03
CA ILE A 385 13.24 13.42 -0.64
C ILE A 385 12.04 13.25 -1.57
N SER A 386 11.01 14.08 -1.39
CA SER A 386 9.80 14.07 -2.22
C SER A 386 9.59 15.40 -2.88
N VAL A 387 9.23 15.39 -4.16
CA VAL A 387 8.88 16.57 -4.94
C VAL A 387 7.51 16.39 -5.56
N LEU A 388 6.68 17.42 -5.45
CA LEU A 388 5.46 17.56 -6.21
C LEU A 388 5.79 18.26 -7.54
N THR A 389 5.33 17.68 -8.64
CA THR A 389 5.50 18.20 -10.01
C THR A 389 4.21 18.04 -10.79
N ARG A 390 4.17 18.50 -12.04
CA ARG A 390 3.04 18.21 -12.93
C ARG A 390 2.91 16.72 -13.18
N GLU A 391 1.68 16.21 -13.17
CA GLU A 391 1.41 14.78 -13.43
C GLU A 391 2.00 14.33 -14.78
N ALA A 392 1.95 15.19 -15.79
CA ALA A 392 2.51 14.91 -17.12
C ALA A 392 4.04 14.72 -17.14
N ASP A 393 4.76 15.28 -16.17
CA ASP A 393 6.22 15.21 -16.06
C ASP A 393 6.70 14.08 -15.14
N LEU A 394 5.79 13.37 -14.49
CA LEU A 394 6.11 12.42 -13.41
C LEU A 394 7.00 11.26 -13.86
N GLU A 395 6.67 10.64 -15.01
CA GLU A 395 7.48 9.53 -15.54
C GLU A 395 8.88 10.01 -15.96
N LYS A 396 8.95 11.16 -16.60
CA LYS A 396 10.22 11.79 -16.98
C LYS A 396 11.08 12.10 -15.77
N ALA A 397 10.48 12.59 -14.68
CA ALA A 397 11.16 12.82 -13.42
C ALA A 397 11.71 11.51 -12.81
N ALA A 398 10.90 10.45 -12.81
CA ALA A 398 11.32 9.16 -12.28
C ALA A 398 12.51 8.56 -13.04
N VAL A 399 12.47 8.59 -14.39
CA VAL A 399 13.56 8.11 -15.23
C VAL A 399 14.85 8.90 -14.99
N ALA A 400 14.77 10.24 -14.99
CA ALA A 400 15.93 11.11 -14.81
C ALA A 400 16.59 10.91 -13.42
N LEU A 401 15.79 10.78 -12.38
CA LEU A 401 16.30 10.50 -11.04
C LEU A 401 16.93 9.11 -10.95
N HIS A 402 16.29 8.09 -11.52
CA HIS A 402 16.79 6.73 -11.50
C HIS A 402 18.16 6.62 -12.22
N GLU A 403 18.32 7.29 -13.37
CA GLU A 403 19.58 7.39 -14.10
C GLU A 403 20.66 8.16 -13.32
N LYS A 404 20.31 9.32 -12.75
CA LYS A 404 21.24 10.17 -11.99
C LYS A 404 21.85 9.42 -10.80
N PHE A 405 21.03 8.65 -10.11
CA PHE A 405 21.45 7.89 -8.93
C PHE A 405 21.94 6.46 -9.25
N GLN A 406 22.05 6.10 -10.53
CA GLN A 406 22.60 4.81 -10.99
C GLN A 406 21.90 3.59 -10.37
N LEU A 407 20.57 3.66 -10.26
CA LEU A 407 19.76 2.60 -9.63
C LEU A 407 19.38 1.46 -10.60
N GLY A 408 19.83 1.55 -11.87
CA GLY A 408 19.53 0.58 -12.92
C GLY A 408 20.41 -0.66 -12.88
N GLY A 409 19.84 -1.79 -13.31
CA GLY A 409 20.55 -3.02 -13.57
C GLY A 409 20.93 -3.17 -15.05
N ASP A 410 21.68 -4.25 -15.36
CA ASP A 410 22.10 -4.59 -16.73
C ASP A 410 20.97 -5.24 -17.55
N GLU A 411 19.93 -5.76 -16.90
CA GLU A 411 18.81 -6.47 -17.50
C GLU A 411 17.49 -5.71 -17.29
N GLU A 412 16.55 -5.89 -18.21
CA GLU A 412 15.20 -5.37 -18.07
C GLU A 412 14.38 -6.22 -17.11
N ALA A 413 13.63 -5.56 -16.23
CA ALA A 413 12.76 -6.20 -15.26
C ALA A 413 11.54 -6.82 -15.95
N THR A 414 11.13 -8.00 -15.52
CA THR A 414 9.97 -8.69 -16.06
C THR A 414 8.70 -8.36 -15.26
N VAL A 415 7.66 -7.90 -15.96
CA VAL A 415 6.30 -7.75 -15.44
C VAL A 415 5.40 -8.77 -16.12
N TYR A 416 4.82 -9.69 -15.35
CA TYR A 416 4.13 -10.87 -15.89
C TYR A 416 2.68 -10.63 -16.27
N ALA A 417 1.98 -9.77 -15.55
CA ALA A 417 0.56 -9.46 -15.77
C ALA A 417 0.15 -8.15 -15.13
N GLY A 418 -1.02 -7.67 -15.53
CA GLY A 418 -1.67 -6.53 -14.88
C GLY A 418 -1.32 -5.18 -15.50
N THR A 419 -2.29 -4.28 -15.43
CA THR A 419 -2.15 -2.87 -15.86
C THR A 419 -1.71 -1.96 -14.71
N GLY A 420 -1.39 -2.52 -13.54
CA GLY A 420 -1.01 -1.74 -12.36
C GLY A 420 -2.12 -0.87 -11.78
N ARG A 421 -3.38 -1.31 -11.89
CA ARG A 421 -4.53 -0.62 -11.32
C ARG A 421 -4.72 -0.92 -9.84
#